data_74c90becd9ca371686ac61a6d48fcf19
#
_entry.id   74c90becd9ca371686ac61a6d48fcf19
#
_cell.length_a   1.000
_cell.length_b   1.000
_cell.length_c   1.000
_cell.angle_alpha   90.00
_cell.angle_beta   90.00
_cell.angle_gamma   90.00
#
_symmetry.space_group_name_H-M   'P 1'
#
loop_
_entity.id
_entity.type
_entity.pdbx_description
1 polymer ?
#
loop_
_entity_poly.entity_id
_entity_poly.type
_entity_poly.pdbx_seq_one_letter_code
_entity_poly.pdbx_strand_id
1 'polypeptide(L)'
;ETQLIYAFNERQDAGTWSDLHVHPDWGELLFVATGSIVLCSETGNFLGQGYRATWVPPGVQHEWYLPEASWNRSLFFHASLFEDSPRFRQCHGLEMSPLLRELLFAVDDLKPDFTTEEGKRFALVLMDRLKASKEVGGPLLMPSEHRLVELCAAALAAPDAPICMADWSRHLGMSEKPLARLFIRQTGQTFGRWLQIMRLHHAMTEIEQGQSVTAVALDCGYNSVSAFIS
;
A
#
# COMPACT_ATOMS: atom_id res chain seq x y z
N GLU A 1 22.99 -23.91 1.37
CA GLU A 1 22.73 -22.59 0.74
C GLU A 1 21.60 -21.91 1.51
N THR A 2 21.76 -20.63 1.81
CA THR A 2 20.81 -19.87 2.62
C THR A 2 19.67 -19.43 1.71
N GLN A 3 18.43 -19.66 2.12
CA GLN A 3 17.25 -19.13 1.41
C GLN A 3 17.30 -17.61 1.45
N LEU A 4 17.21 -16.96 0.29
CA LEU A 4 17.33 -15.51 0.14
C LEU A 4 15.99 -14.81 -0.09
N ILE A 5 14.94 -15.56 -0.36
CA ILE A 5 13.57 -15.06 -0.57
C ILE A 5 12.60 -16.03 0.12
N TYR A 6 11.63 -15.50 0.85
CA TYR A 6 10.51 -16.29 1.35
C TYR A 6 9.22 -15.46 1.36
N ALA A 7 8.08 -16.16 1.32
CA ALA A 7 6.77 -15.55 1.38
C ALA A 7 6.10 -15.88 2.71
N PHE A 8 5.35 -14.92 3.22
CA PHE A 8 4.41 -15.09 4.30
C PHE A 8 3.06 -14.54 3.85
N ASN A 9 2.00 -15.33 4.02
CA ASN A 9 0.66 -14.86 3.78
C ASN A 9 -0.26 -15.31 4.91
N GLU A 10 -1.13 -14.42 5.33
CA GLU A 10 -2.13 -14.70 6.34
C GLU A 10 -3.39 -13.91 6.08
N ARG A 11 -4.54 -14.56 6.26
CA ARG A 11 -5.81 -13.86 6.24
C ARG A 11 -6.01 -13.13 7.55
N GLN A 12 -6.31 -11.85 7.45
CA GLN A 12 -6.54 -10.97 8.58
C GLN A 12 -7.93 -10.33 8.48
N ASP A 13 -8.53 -10.05 9.62
CA ASP A 13 -9.81 -9.37 9.71
C ASP A 13 -9.67 -7.85 9.47
N ALA A 14 -10.77 -7.20 9.10
CA ALA A 14 -10.82 -5.76 8.99
C ALA A 14 -10.48 -5.08 10.32
N GLY A 15 -9.77 -3.96 10.26
CA GLY A 15 -9.33 -3.22 11.44
C GLY A 15 -8.13 -3.80 12.16
N THR A 16 -7.45 -4.81 11.59
CA THR A 16 -6.27 -5.43 12.20
C THR A 16 -5.03 -4.55 12.06
N TRP A 17 -4.34 -4.33 13.18
CA TRP A 17 -2.98 -3.79 13.25
C TRP A 17 -1.98 -4.92 13.50
N SER A 18 -0.81 -4.85 12.86
CA SER A 18 0.32 -5.67 13.30
C SER A 18 0.97 -5.07 14.54
N ASP A 19 1.74 -5.88 15.24
CA ASP A 19 2.68 -5.34 16.22
C ASP A 19 3.76 -4.51 15.52
N LEU A 20 4.29 -3.51 16.21
CA LEU A 20 5.45 -2.75 15.75
C LEU A 20 6.69 -3.65 15.76
N HIS A 21 7.32 -3.85 14.60
CA HIS A 21 8.41 -4.82 14.44
C HIS A 21 9.50 -4.31 13.48
N VAL A 22 10.57 -5.08 13.40
CA VAL A 22 11.73 -4.79 12.53
C VAL A 22 12.35 -6.08 12.02
N HIS A 23 12.79 -6.08 10.77
CA HIS A 23 13.55 -7.17 10.15
C HIS A 23 14.99 -6.71 9.87
N PRO A 24 15.99 -7.07 10.72
CA PRO A 24 17.34 -6.50 10.60
C PRO A 24 18.03 -6.79 9.27
N ASP A 25 17.87 -8.01 8.76
CA ASP A 25 18.58 -8.50 7.57
C ASP A 25 17.68 -8.68 6.35
N TRP A 26 16.39 -8.36 6.47
CA TRP A 26 15.40 -8.62 5.45
C TRP A 26 14.64 -7.36 5.08
N GLY A 27 14.58 -7.08 3.77
CA GLY A 27 13.61 -6.15 3.24
C GLY A 27 12.28 -6.85 3.03
N GLU A 28 11.18 -6.14 3.23
CA GLU A 28 9.82 -6.64 3.10
C GLU A 28 9.08 -5.92 1.99
N LEU A 29 8.43 -6.69 1.13
CA LEU A 29 7.49 -6.18 0.13
C LEU A 29 6.08 -6.55 0.56
N LEU A 30 5.31 -5.54 0.95
CA LEU A 30 3.93 -5.65 1.41
C LEU A 30 2.95 -5.38 0.28
N PHE A 31 1.98 -6.26 0.07
CA PHE A 31 0.91 -6.06 -0.89
C PHE A 31 -0.35 -6.87 -0.52
N VAL A 32 -1.46 -6.53 -1.12
CA VAL A 32 -2.74 -7.23 -0.95
C VAL A 32 -3.30 -7.63 -2.31
N ALA A 33 -4.03 -8.75 -2.36
CA ALA A 33 -4.71 -9.19 -3.58
C ALA A 33 -5.93 -8.32 -3.90
N THR A 34 -6.67 -7.95 -2.86
CA THR A 34 -7.87 -7.11 -2.88
C THR A 34 -7.86 -6.20 -1.66
N GLY A 35 -8.58 -5.08 -1.74
CA GLY A 35 -8.61 -4.10 -0.67
C GLY A 35 -7.33 -3.26 -0.59
N SER A 36 -6.99 -2.83 0.62
CA SER A 36 -5.85 -1.95 0.88
C SER A 36 -5.08 -2.37 2.13
N ILE A 37 -3.81 -2.00 2.17
CA ILE A 37 -2.93 -2.13 3.34
C ILE A 37 -2.20 -0.81 3.56
N VAL A 38 -2.17 -0.34 4.79
CA VAL A 38 -1.43 0.86 5.18
C VAL A 38 -0.18 0.44 5.93
N LEU A 39 0.98 0.76 5.40
CA LEU A 39 2.25 0.66 6.12
C LEU A 39 2.49 1.96 6.89
N CYS A 40 2.79 1.85 8.17
CA CYS A 40 3.24 2.94 9.03
C CYS A 40 4.69 2.71 9.44
N SER A 41 5.58 3.68 9.17
CA SER A 41 6.99 3.61 9.55
C SER A 41 7.50 4.99 9.99
N GLU A 42 8.65 5.02 10.63
CA GLU A 42 9.31 6.26 11.03
C GLU A 42 9.73 7.14 9.84
N THR A 43 9.89 6.55 8.65
CA THR A 43 10.30 7.25 7.42
C THR A 43 9.12 7.72 6.58
N GLY A 44 7.89 7.38 6.96
CA GLY A 44 6.66 7.73 6.28
C GLY A 44 5.65 6.59 6.25
N ASN A 45 4.44 6.92 5.86
CA ASN A 45 3.34 5.98 5.77
C ASN A 45 2.91 5.81 4.31
N PHE A 46 2.62 4.58 3.93
CA PHE A 46 2.40 4.21 2.54
C PHE A 46 1.13 3.39 2.39
N LEU A 47 0.43 3.59 1.29
CA LEU A 47 -0.74 2.81 0.92
C LEU A 47 -0.38 1.80 -0.16
N GLY A 48 -0.57 0.51 0.13
CA GLY A 48 -0.59 -0.58 -0.84
C GLY A 48 -2.03 -0.88 -1.23
N GLN A 49 -2.35 -0.88 -2.53
CA GLN A 49 -3.69 -1.15 -3.05
C GLN A 49 -3.61 -1.57 -4.52
N GLY A 50 -4.36 -2.59 -4.93
CA GLY A 50 -4.43 -3.02 -6.33
C GLY A 50 -3.06 -3.42 -6.90
N TYR A 51 -2.55 -2.61 -7.84
CA TYR A 51 -1.23 -2.82 -8.47
C TYR A 51 -0.09 -2.08 -7.76
N ARG A 52 -0.25 -1.78 -6.47
CA ARG A 52 0.77 -1.08 -5.68
C ARG A 52 1.21 -1.93 -4.51
N ALA A 53 2.51 -2.14 -4.41
CA ALA A 53 3.17 -2.72 -3.26
C ALA A 53 3.96 -1.65 -2.51
N THR A 54 4.28 -1.93 -1.26
CA THR A 54 5.15 -1.07 -0.46
C THR A 54 6.41 -1.84 -0.08
N TRP A 55 7.55 -1.23 -0.32
CA TRP A 55 8.84 -1.74 0.10
C TRP A 55 9.27 -1.15 1.43
N VAL A 56 9.69 -2.01 2.34
CA VAL A 56 10.32 -1.68 3.62
C VAL A 56 11.75 -2.21 3.60
N PRO A 57 12.78 -1.37 3.71
CA PRO A 57 14.16 -1.84 3.75
C PRO A 57 14.51 -2.53 5.08
N PRO A 58 15.57 -3.34 5.10
CA PRO A 58 16.11 -3.91 6.33
C PRO A 58 16.36 -2.86 7.41
N GLY A 59 16.08 -3.20 8.66
CA GLY A 59 16.34 -2.34 9.82
C GLY A 59 15.35 -1.21 10.06
N VAL A 60 14.34 -1.01 9.22
CA VAL A 60 13.29 -0.01 9.44
C VAL A 60 12.19 -0.58 10.30
N GLN A 61 11.90 0.10 11.42
CA GLN A 61 10.80 -0.24 12.30
C GLN A 61 9.47 0.18 11.67
N HIS A 62 8.51 -0.74 11.65
CA HIS A 62 7.22 -0.52 11.00
C HIS A 62 6.11 -1.37 11.60
N GLU A 63 4.88 -0.97 11.31
CA GLU A 63 3.64 -1.69 11.54
C GLU A 63 2.74 -1.52 10.32
N TRP A 64 1.76 -2.37 10.16
CA TRP A 64 0.76 -2.23 9.10
C TRP A 64 -0.65 -2.32 9.65
N TYR A 65 -1.59 -1.75 8.89
CA TYR A 65 -3.01 -1.74 9.18
C TYR A 65 -3.81 -2.21 7.97
N LEU A 66 -4.78 -3.09 8.20
CA LEU A 66 -5.74 -3.55 7.18
C LEU A 66 -7.11 -2.93 7.43
N PRO A 67 -7.55 -1.99 6.58
CA PRO A 67 -8.89 -1.39 6.68
C PRO A 67 -10.00 -2.39 6.47
N GLU A 68 -9.77 -3.37 5.60
CA GLU A 68 -10.71 -4.40 5.18
C GLU A 68 -10.12 -5.79 5.43
N ALA A 69 -11.02 -6.79 5.62
CA ALA A 69 -10.55 -8.17 5.72
C ALA A 69 -9.88 -8.58 4.41
N SER A 70 -8.62 -8.98 4.49
CA SER A 70 -7.81 -9.30 3.32
C SER A 70 -6.75 -10.36 3.62
N TRP A 71 -6.15 -10.89 2.56
CA TRP A 71 -4.91 -11.63 2.64
C TRP A 71 -3.75 -10.64 2.64
N ASN A 72 -3.13 -10.44 3.82
CA ASN A 72 -1.84 -9.77 3.90
C ASN A 72 -0.79 -10.67 3.28
N ARG A 73 -0.05 -10.15 2.31
CA ARG A 73 1.01 -10.85 1.62
C ARG A 73 2.32 -10.08 1.79
N SER A 74 3.28 -10.75 2.38
CA SER A 74 4.63 -10.23 2.57
C SER A 74 5.62 -11.15 1.88
N LEU A 75 6.46 -10.57 1.03
CA LEU A 75 7.65 -11.23 0.52
C LEU A 75 8.87 -10.61 1.18
N PHE A 76 9.71 -11.48 1.73
CA PHE A 76 10.93 -11.10 2.39
C PHE A 76 12.13 -11.42 1.49
N PHE A 77 13.00 -10.44 1.36
CA PHE A 77 14.20 -10.50 0.53
C PHE A 77 15.42 -10.19 1.39
N HIS A 78 16.42 -11.07 1.38
CA HIS A 78 17.64 -10.82 2.10
C HIS A 78 18.35 -9.56 1.59
N ALA A 79 18.93 -8.75 2.47
CA ALA A 79 19.54 -7.46 2.17
C ALA A 79 20.57 -7.52 1.03
N SER A 80 21.32 -8.62 0.94
CA SER A 80 22.34 -8.82 -0.10
C SER A 80 21.82 -8.76 -1.55
N LEU A 81 20.52 -8.97 -1.76
CA LEU A 81 19.91 -8.91 -3.09
C LEU A 81 19.79 -7.47 -3.63
N PHE A 82 19.96 -6.46 -2.78
CA PHE A 82 19.73 -5.05 -3.13
C PHE A 82 20.92 -4.13 -2.87
N GLU A 83 22.10 -4.68 -2.59
CA GLU A 83 23.31 -3.89 -2.31
C GLU A 83 23.62 -2.87 -3.41
N ASP A 84 23.42 -3.24 -4.67
CA ASP A 84 23.62 -2.41 -5.86
C ASP A 84 22.43 -1.51 -6.22
N SER A 85 21.41 -1.44 -5.38
CA SER A 85 20.14 -0.77 -5.69
C SER A 85 19.78 0.30 -4.64
N PRO A 86 20.33 1.51 -4.72
CA PRO A 86 20.18 2.55 -3.68
C PRO A 86 18.74 2.90 -3.32
N ARG A 87 17.81 2.81 -4.25
CA ARG A 87 16.39 3.10 -4.01
C ARG A 87 15.76 2.15 -2.97
N PHE A 88 16.24 0.91 -2.87
CA PHE A 88 15.75 -0.07 -1.89
C PHE A 88 16.28 0.16 -0.47
N ARG A 89 17.04 1.25 -0.23
CA ARG A 89 17.48 1.68 1.10
C ARG A 89 16.44 2.56 1.83
N GLN A 90 15.33 2.89 1.17
CA GLN A 90 14.26 3.73 1.74
C GLN A 90 12.90 3.06 1.51
N CYS A 91 11.94 3.33 2.41
CA CYS A 91 10.56 2.93 2.18
C CYS A 91 10.01 3.67 0.96
N HIS A 92 9.35 2.96 0.07
CA HIS A 92 8.71 3.56 -1.10
C HIS A 92 7.59 2.67 -1.65
N GLY A 93 6.64 3.29 -2.33
CA GLY A 93 5.61 2.58 -3.11
C GLY A 93 6.17 2.12 -4.45
N LEU A 94 5.76 0.94 -4.89
CA LEU A 94 6.13 0.32 -6.15
C LEU A 94 4.91 0.01 -7.00
N GLU A 95 4.97 0.34 -8.29
CA GLU A 95 3.99 -0.12 -9.28
C GLU A 95 4.25 -1.59 -9.62
N MET A 96 3.28 -2.44 -9.40
CA MET A 96 3.33 -3.83 -9.81
C MET A 96 2.79 -3.96 -11.23
N SER A 97 3.68 -4.15 -12.21
CA SER A 97 3.23 -4.55 -13.55
C SER A 97 2.46 -5.89 -13.48
N PRO A 98 1.57 -6.20 -14.44
CA PRO A 98 0.87 -7.47 -14.43
C PRO A 98 1.80 -8.67 -14.29
N LEU A 99 2.94 -8.68 -14.99
CA LEU A 99 3.92 -9.75 -14.86
C LEU A 99 4.54 -9.82 -13.46
N LEU A 100 4.92 -8.68 -12.87
CA LEU A 100 5.48 -8.66 -11.52
C LEU A 100 4.46 -9.18 -10.50
N ARG A 101 3.20 -8.75 -10.62
CA ARG A 101 2.11 -9.20 -9.76
C ARG A 101 1.95 -10.73 -9.82
N GLU A 102 1.88 -11.31 -11.02
CA GLU A 102 1.74 -12.77 -11.17
C GLU A 102 2.98 -13.52 -10.64
N LEU A 103 4.18 -12.99 -10.81
CA LEU A 103 5.38 -13.57 -10.20
C LEU A 103 5.34 -13.54 -8.67
N LEU A 104 4.85 -12.44 -8.07
CA LEU A 104 4.71 -12.33 -6.61
C LEU A 104 3.68 -13.32 -6.07
N PHE A 105 2.55 -13.51 -6.74
CA PHE A 105 1.57 -14.54 -6.39
C PHE A 105 2.13 -15.94 -6.55
N ALA A 106 2.89 -16.18 -7.63
CA ALA A 106 3.49 -17.47 -7.89
C ALA A 106 4.52 -17.92 -6.83
N VAL A 107 5.21 -16.99 -6.16
CA VAL A 107 6.07 -17.35 -4.99
C VAL A 107 5.25 -18.03 -3.91
N ASP A 108 4.06 -17.53 -3.67
CA ASP A 108 3.17 -18.02 -2.62
C ASP A 108 2.49 -19.34 -3.00
N ASP A 109 2.00 -19.41 -4.24
CA ASP A 109 1.25 -20.56 -4.74
C ASP A 109 2.16 -21.76 -5.05
N LEU A 110 3.30 -21.51 -5.68
CA LEU A 110 4.23 -22.57 -6.13
C LEU A 110 5.28 -22.92 -5.09
N LYS A 111 5.55 -22.02 -4.14
CA LYS A 111 6.60 -22.15 -3.11
C LYS A 111 7.93 -22.65 -3.70
N PRO A 112 8.47 -21.92 -4.69
CA PRO A 112 9.65 -22.38 -5.43
C PRO A 112 10.84 -22.61 -4.50
N ASP A 113 11.53 -23.73 -4.71
CA ASP A 113 12.81 -23.97 -4.03
C ASP A 113 13.91 -23.18 -4.73
N PHE A 114 14.28 -22.05 -4.15
CA PHE A 114 15.29 -21.13 -4.67
C PHE A 114 16.72 -21.69 -4.66
N THR A 115 16.94 -22.89 -4.13
CA THR A 115 18.23 -23.58 -4.19
C THR A 115 18.43 -24.35 -5.48
N THR A 116 17.34 -24.69 -6.17
CA THR A 116 17.36 -25.38 -7.47
C THR A 116 17.66 -24.42 -8.62
N GLU A 117 18.13 -24.95 -9.76
CA GLU A 117 18.38 -24.14 -10.95
C GLU A 117 17.08 -23.50 -11.51
N GLU A 118 15.93 -24.15 -11.36
CA GLU A 118 14.63 -23.61 -11.73
C GLU A 118 14.25 -22.46 -10.82
N GLY A 119 14.34 -22.63 -9.50
CA GLY A 119 14.05 -21.60 -8.53
C GLY A 119 14.99 -20.41 -8.63
N LYS A 120 16.28 -20.63 -8.93
CA LYS A 120 17.24 -19.52 -9.20
C LYS A 120 16.84 -18.69 -10.41
N ARG A 121 16.43 -19.33 -11.53
CA ARG A 121 15.92 -18.59 -12.69
C ARG A 121 14.65 -17.80 -12.38
N PHE A 122 13.73 -18.39 -11.60
CA PHE A 122 12.54 -17.68 -11.14
C PHE A 122 12.92 -16.46 -10.31
N ALA A 123 13.81 -16.61 -9.32
CA ALA A 123 14.29 -15.52 -8.48
C ALA A 123 14.93 -14.39 -9.29
N LEU A 124 15.76 -14.72 -10.31
CA LEU A 124 16.38 -13.71 -11.19
C LEU A 124 15.32 -12.91 -11.95
N VAL A 125 14.32 -13.55 -12.55
CA VAL A 125 13.25 -12.85 -13.27
C VAL A 125 12.43 -11.97 -12.31
N LEU A 126 12.09 -12.49 -11.12
CA LEU A 126 11.38 -11.73 -10.09
C LEU A 126 12.17 -10.48 -9.68
N MET A 127 13.47 -10.63 -9.39
CA MET A 127 14.35 -9.54 -8.99
C MET A 127 14.52 -8.50 -10.10
N ASP A 128 14.67 -8.92 -11.36
CA ASP A 128 14.75 -8.02 -12.50
C ASP A 128 13.48 -7.18 -12.65
N ARG A 129 12.30 -7.79 -12.50
CA ARG A 129 11.01 -7.08 -12.59
C ARG A 129 10.80 -6.16 -11.40
N LEU A 130 11.19 -6.58 -10.18
CA LEU A 130 11.11 -5.77 -8.99
C LEU A 130 12.05 -4.54 -9.10
N LYS A 131 13.30 -4.76 -9.50
CA LYS A 131 14.27 -3.67 -9.71
C LYS A 131 13.88 -2.73 -10.85
N ALA A 132 13.17 -3.18 -11.86
CA ALA A 132 12.68 -2.37 -12.98
C ALA A 132 11.33 -1.70 -12.72
N SER A 133 10.64 -2.02 -11.63
CA SER A 133 9.34 -1.43 -11.30
C SER A 133 9.48 0.08 -11.10
N LYS A 134 8.45 0.83 -11.47
CA LYS A 134 8.43 2.27 -11.24
C LYS A 134 8.10 2.57 -9.79
N GLU A 135 8.73 3.60 -9.24
CA GLU A 135 8.25 4.18 -8.00
C GLU A 135 6.89 4.83 -8.25
N VAL A 136 5.94 4.55 -7.40
CA VAL A 136 4.65 5.24 -7.46
C VAL A 136 4.89 6.66 -6.98
N GLY A 137 4.76 7.60 -7.90
CA GLY A 137 4.99 9.01 -7.65
C GLY A 137 4.04 9.58 -6.62
N GLY A 138 4.61 10.08 -5.54
CA GLY A 138 3.92 10.67 -4.40
C GLY A 138 3.12 9.65 -3.61
N PRO A 139 3.55 9.27 -2.40
CA PRO A 139 2.71 8.48 -1.53
C PRO A 139 1.40 9.27 -1.32
N LEU A 140 0.27 8.58 -1.35
CA LEU A 140 -0.87 9.10 -0.62
C LEU A 140 -0.39 9.15 0.83
N LEU A 141 0.10 10.31 1.26
CA LEU A 141 0.73 10.45 2.56
C LEU A 141 -0.29 10.12 3.63
N MET A 142 -0.12 8.97 4.25
CA MET A 142 -0.98 8.53 5.33
C MET A 142 -0.52 9.19 6.64
N PRO A 143 -1.44 9.60 7.50
CA PRO A 143 -1.07 10.07 8.83
C PRO A 143 -0.46 8.94 9.67
N SER A 144 0.29 9.29 10.72
CA SER A 144 0.85 8.33 11.68
C SER A 144 0.02 8.17 12.95
N GLU A 145 -0.88 9.10 13.23
CA GLU A 145 -1.82 8.99 14.34
C GLU A 145 -2.90 7.96 14.01
N HIS A 146 -3.05 6.90 14.78
CA HIS A 146 -3.96 5.79 14.53
C HIS A 146 -5.40 6.24 14.21
N ARG A 147 -5.94 7.20 14.96
CA ARG A 147 -7.28 7.75 14.74
C ARG A 147 -7.46 8.42 13.36
N LEU A 148 -6.38 9.00 12.83
CA LEU A 148 -6.37 9.58 11.49
C LEU A 148 -6.13 8.51 10.41
N VAL A 149 -5.36 7.47 10.72
CA VAL A 149 -5.24 6.29 9.86
C VAL A 149 -6.60 5.64 9.67
N GLU A 150 -7.37 5.45 10.75
CA GLU A 150 -8.72 4.90 10.68
C GLU A 150 -9.69 5.78 9.86
N LEU A 151 -9.59 7.11 9.95
CA LEU A 151 -10.32 8.03 9.08
C LEU A 151 -10.00 7.80 7.61
N CYS A 152 -8.70 7.73 7.29
CA CYS A 152 -8.24 7.48 5.93
C CYS A 152 -8.69 6.09 5.44
N ALA A 153 -8.62 5.10 6.31
CA ALA A 153 -9.04 3.73 6.01
C ALA A 153 -10.55 3.64 5.73
N ALA A 154 -11.38 4.33 6.52
CA ALA A 154 -12.82 4.41 6.26
C ALA A 154 -13.12 5.04 4.89
N ALA A 155 -12.32 6.05 4.49
CA ALA A 155 -12.45 6.65 3.17
C ALA A 155 -12.00 5.71 2.03
N LEU A 156 -10.99 4.89 2.28
CA LEU A 156 -10.51 3.88 1.31
C LEU A 156 -11.52 2.76 1.12
N ALA A 157 -12.15 2.30 2.20
CA ALA A 157 -13.15 1.25 2.16
C ALA A 157 -14.46 1.68 1.46
N ALA A 158 -14.77 2.98 1.45
CA ALA A 158 -15.97 3.53 0.82
C ALA A 158 -15.64 4.86 0.11
N PRO A 159 -15.01 4.82 -1.09
CA PRO A 159 -14.56 6.01 -1.80
C PRO A 159 -15.65 7.01 -2.18
N ASP A 160 -16.87 6.53 -2.40
CA ASP A 160 -18.08 7.31 -2.71
C ASP A 160 -18.73 7.95 -1.46
N ALA A 161 -18.42 7.42 -0.27
CA ALA A 161 -19.06 7.89 0.95
C ALA A 161 -18.74 9.38 1.24
N PRO A 162 -19.71 10.14 1.78
CA PRO A 162 -19.53 11.54 2.12
C PRO A 162 -18.77 11.71 3.45
N ILE A 163 -17.56 11.17 3.53
CA ILE A 163 -16.73 11.24 4.72
C ILE A 163 -16.14 12.65 4.87
N CYS A 164 -16.29 13.25 6.05
CA CYS A 164 -15.72 14.54 6.33
C CYS A 164 -15.09 14.62 7.74
N MET A 165 -14.17 15.55 7.90
CA MET A 165 -13.43 15.76 9.15
C MET A 165 -14.37 16.11 10.32
N ALA A 166 -15.45 16.83 10.05
CA ALA A 166 -16.42 17.23 11.07
C ALA A 166 -17.15 16.04 11.69
N ASP A 167 -17.57 15.08 10.86
CA ASP A 167 -18.23 13.87 11.33
C ASP A 167 -17.28 12.98 12.13
N TRP A 168 -16.06 12.84 11.63
CA TRP A 168 -15.02 12.07 12.32
C TRP A 168 -14.62 12.67 13.65
N SER A 169 -14.51 13.99 13.73
CA SER A 169 -14.21 14.69 14.98
C SER A 169 -15.27 14.45 16.06
N ARG A 170 -16.55 14.41 15.66
CA ARG A 170 -17.67 14.05 16.55
C ARG A 170 -17.57 12.60 17.02
N HIS A 171 -17.25 11.68 16.13
CA HIS A 171 -17.06 10.26 16.47
C HIS A 171 -15.94 10.07 17.49
N LEU A 172 -14.85 10.82 17.36
CA LEU A 172 -13.71 10.77 18.29
C LEU A 172 -13.89 11.60 19.57
N GLY A 173 -14.99 12.35 19.72
CA GLY A 173 -15.18 13.28 20.85
C GLY A 173 -14.17 14.41 20.87
N MET A 174 -13.63 14.82 19.74
CA MET A 174 -12.61 15.84 19.58
C MET A 174 -13.15 17.07 18.85
N SER A 175 -12.48 18.22 19.01
CA SER A 175 -12.75 19.40 18.20
C SER A 175 -12.20 19.23 16.78
N GLU A 176 -12.94 19.67 15.76
CA GLU A 176 -12.54 19.57 14.36
C GLU A 176 -11.22 20.28 14.03
N LYS A 177 -11.07 21.52 14.51
CA LYS A 177 -9.87 22.35 14.20
C LYS A 177 -8.55 21.73 14.62
N PRO A 178 -8.37 21.21 15.86
CA PRO A 178 -7.16 20.50 16.26
C PRO A 178 -6.90 19.26 15.41
N LEU A 179 -7.95 18.47 15.08
CA LEU A 179 -7.85 17.26 14.30
C LEU A 179 -7.39 17.59 12.86
N ALA A 180 -8.00 18.59 12.21
CA ALA A 180 -7.62 19.06 10.89
C ALA A 180 -6.17 19.58 10.85
N ARG A 181 -5.73 20.32 11.88
CA ARG A 181 -4.34 20.78 11.98
C ARG A 181 -3.35 19.64 12.15
N LEU A 182 -3.71 18.62 12.93
CA LEU A 182 -2.90 17.41 13.09
C LEU A 182 -2.76 16.69 11.76
N PHE A 183 -3.86 16.53 11.01
CA PHE A 183 -3.85 15.91 9.68
C PHE A 183 -2.91 16.66 8.72
N ILE A 184 -3.03 17.99 8.62
CA ILE A 184 -2.16 18.81 7.77
C ILE A 184 -0.69 18.69 8.19
N ARG A 185 -0.41 18.67 9.48
CA ARG A 185 0.96 18.54 10.00
C ARG A 185 1.59 17.21 9.60
N GLN A 186 0.81 16.12 9.56
CA GLN A 186 1.30 14.78 9.26
C GLN A 186 1.32 14.46 7.75
N THR A 187 0.37 15.00 6.98
CA THR A 187 0.21 14.68 5.55
C THR A 187 0.60 15.82 4.60
N GLY A 188 0.87 17.00 5.13
CA GLY A 188 1.17 18.20 4.33
C GLY A 188 -0.02 18.79 3.58
N GLN A 189 -1.23 18.26 3.74
CA GLN A 189 -2.43 18.65 2.97
C GLN A 189 -3.71 18.57 3.80
N THR A 190 -4.77 19.22 3.33
CA THR A 190 -6.09 19.10 3.97
C THR A 190 -6.70 17.72 3.68
N PHE A 191 -7.57 17.23 4.57
CA PHE A 191 -8.29 15.98 4.37
C PHE A 191 -9.09 15.96 3.07
N GLY A 192 -9.75 17.06 2.72
CA GLY A 192 -10.48 17.17 1.45
C GLY A 192 -9.57 17.00 0.21
N ARG A 193 -8.36 17.57 0.23
CA ARG A 193 -7.38 17.37 -0.86
C ARG A 193 -6.85 15.95 -0.89
N TRP A 194 -6.56 15.38 0.27
CA TRP A 194 -6.17 13.99 0.41
C TRP A 194 -7.23 13.05 -0.17
N LEU A 195 -8.51 13.27 0.17
CA LEU A 195 -9.64 12.49 -0.32
C LEU A 195 -9.79 12.55 -1.84
N GLN A 196 -9.57 13.73 -2.44
CA GLN A 196 -9.57 13.87 -3.91
C GLN A 196 -8.47 13.03 -4.57
N ILE A 197 -7.25 13.06 -4.03
CA ILE A 197 -6.12 12.27 -4.54
C ILE A 197 -6.38 10.78 -4.38
N MET A 198 -6.91 10.36 -3.25
CA MET A 198 -7.28 8.97 -2.97
C MET A 198 -8.32 8.46 -3.98
N ARG A 199 -9.39 9.24 -4.21
CA ARG A 199 -10.43 8.92 -5.20
C ARG A 199 -9.88 8.83 -6.61
N LEU A 200 -8.95 9.71 -6.98
CA LEU A 200 -8.28 9.64 -8.28
C LEU A 200 -7.45 8.35 -8.43
N HIS A 201 -6.71 7.97 -7.39
CA HIS A 201 -5.94 6.72 -7.40
C HIS A 201 -6.85 5.49 -7.50
N HIS A 202 -7.95 5.46 -6.75
CA HIS A 202 -8.95 4.40 -6.84
C HIS A 202 -9.52 4.31 -8.26
N ALA A 203 -9.92 5.45 -8.82
CA ALA A 203 -10.44 5.52 -10.19
C ALA A 203 -9.45 4.99 -11.23
N MET A 204 -8.18 5.34 -11.14
CA MET A 204 -7.16 4.84 -12.07
C MET A 204 -7.03 3.31 -11.96
N THR A 205 -7.07 2.75 -10.76
CA THR A 205 -7.02 1.31 -10.53
C THR A 205 -8.22 0.59 -11.17
N GLU A 206 -9.43 1.12 -10.99
CA GLU A 206 -10.66 0.53 -11.56
C GLU A 206 -10.68 0.59 -13.10
N ILE A 207 -10.20 1.69 -13.68
CA ILE A 207 -10.07 1.83 -15.15
C ILE A 207 -9.03 0.83 -15.69
N GLU A 208 -7.90 0.65 -15.02
CA GLU A 208 -6.88 -0.34 -15.39
C GLU A 208 -7.41 -1.78 -15.33
N GLN A 209 -8.37 -2.05 -14.45
CA GLN A 209 -9.09 -3.32 -14.35
C GLN A 209 -10.20 -3.49 -15.41
N GLY A 210 -10.38 -2.49 -16.28
CA GLY A 210 -11.32 -2.53 -17.39
C GLY A 210 -12.71 -1.96 -17.08
N GLN A 211 -12.90 -1.33 -15.94
CA GLN A 211 -14.15 -0.60 -15.64
C GLN A 211 -14.31 0.60 -16.56
N SER A 212 -15.55 0.94 -16.90
CA SER A 212 -15.83 2.09 -17.73
C SER A 212 -15.57 3.41 -16.97
N VAL A 213 -15.02 4.43 -17.65
CA VAL A 213 -14.78 5.75 -17.05
C VAL A 213 -16.06 6.36 -16.45
N THR A 214 -17.23 6.05 -17.05
CA THR A 214 -18.51 6.53 -16.53
C THR A 214 -18.87 5.86 -15.20
N ALA A 215 -18.72 4.54 -15.08
CA ALA A 215 -18.97 3.82 -13.84
C ALA A 215 -18.04 4.33 -12.74
N VAL A 216 -16.75 4.38 -13.04
CA VAL A 216 -15.72 4.82 -12.10
C VAL A 216 -15.93 6.26 -11.62
N ALA A 217 -16.34 7.17 -12.48
CA ALA A 217 -16.65 8.56 -12.09
C ALA A 217 -17.78 8.62 -11.05
N LEU A 218 -18.83 7.81 -11.23
CA LEU A 218 -19.95 7.71 -10.29
C LEU A 218 -19.51 7.06 -8.97
N ASP A 219 -18.75 5.97 -9.03
CA ASP A 219 -18.22 5.24 -7.87
C ASP A 219 -17.22 6.09 -7.04
N CYS A 220 -16.60 7.10 -7.66
CA CYS A 220 -15.78 8.09 -6.97
C CYS A 220 -16.58 9.29 -6.45
N GLY A 221 -17.90 9.27 -6.55
CA GLY A 221 -18.80 10.31 -6.04
C GLY A 221 -18.89 11.56 -6.94
N TYR A 222 -18.52 11.47 -8.23
CA TYR A 222 -18.70 12.55 -9.19
C TYR A 222 -20.04 12.47 -9.90
N ASN A 223 -20.73 13.60 -10.04
CA ASN A 223 -22.05 13.64 -10.68
C ASN A 223 -21.98 13.53 -12.22
N SER A 224 -20.80 13.62 -12.83
CA SER A 224 -20.59 13.48 -14.27
C SER A 224 -19.14 13.17 -14.62
N VAL A 225 -18.94 12.54 -15.77
CA VAL A 225 -17.59 12.27 -16.33
C VAL A 225 -16.84 13.58 -16.56
N SER A 226 -17.52 14.64 -16.98
CA SER A 226 -16.89 15.96 -17.22
C SER A 226 -16.32 16.56 -15.93
N ALA A 227 -17.03 16.40 -14.79
CA ALA A 227 -16.55 16.85 -13.49
C ALA A 227 -15.39 15.98 -12.95
N PHE A 228 -15.31 14.72 -13.39
CA PHE A 228 -14.22 13.81 -13.04
C PHE A 228 -12.93 14.11 -13.81
N ILE A 229 -13.02 14.52 -15.09
CA ILE A 229 -11.88 14.76 -15.98
C ILE A 229 -11.32 16.20 -15.85
N SER A 230 -12.06 17.13 -15.24
CA SER A 230 -11.66 18.54 -15.02
C SER A 230 -10.70 18.69 -13.85
#